data_a301c42562c45229b207ae63084bd111
#
_entry.id   a301c42562c45229b207ae63084bd111
#
_cell.length_a   1.000
_cell.length_b   1.000
_cell.length_c   1.000
_cell.angle_alpha   90.00
_cell.angle_beta   90.00
_cell.angle_gamma   90.00
#
_symmetry.space_group_name_H-M   'P 1'
#
loop_
_entity.id
_entity.type
_entity.pdbx_description
1 polymer ?
#
loop_
_entity_poly.entity_id
_entity_poly.type
_entity_poly.pdbx_seq_one_letter_code
_entity_poly.pdbx_strand_id
1 'polypeptide(L)'
;MDQRSRPKSDERIDPDDLETALRVIGQLDRLPAEHPDSVTIQQAAAGLYKSVKKRRKLEKRRQVLEHDAEITARTATAAPGRIDDETEGLPLVSSAKGAIAGTLIEARACYICKQPFHQVDAFYHQLCPDCAAFNHARRDARTDLTGKRALLTGGRAKIGMYIALRLLRDGADTTITTRFPNDAVRRFRAMDDSDAW
;
A
#
# COMPACT_ATOMS: atom_id res chain seq x y z
N MET A 1 31.95 -1.70 1.63
CA MET A 1 30.58 -2.26 1.50
C MET A 1 30.70 -3.78 1.56
N ASP A 2 30.51 -4.34 2.75
CA ASP A 2 30.71 -5.77 3.04
C ASP A 2 29.43 -6.55 2.62
N GLN A 3 29.48 -7.16 1.45
CA GLN A 3 28.45 -8.11 1.00
C GLN A 3 28.63 -9.44 1.74
N ARG A 4 28.19 -9.51 2.98
CA ARG A 4 27.99 -10.80 3.64
C ARG A 4 26.80 -11.46 2.96
N SER A 5 27.10 -12.40 2.05
CA SER A 5 26.14 -13.28 1.40
C SER A 5 25.20 -13.88 2.47
N ARG A 6 23.88 -13.75 2.24
CA ARG A 6 22.89 -14.43 3.08
C ARG A 6 23.17 -15.94 3.03
N PRO A 7 23.35 -16.63 4.18
CA PRO A 7 23.46 -18.07 4.19
C PRO A 7 22.19 -18.65 3.53
N LYS A 8 22.38 -19.60 2.61
CA LYS A 8 21.29 -20.36 1.99
C LYS A 8 20.60 -21.18 3.08
N SER A 9 19.29 -21.32 3.04
CA SER A 9 18.47 -22.02 4.05
C SER A 9 18.86 -23.48 4.29
N ASP A 10 19.69 -24.06 3.42
CA ASP A 10 20.11 -25.46 3.44
C ASP A 10 21.57 -25.65 3.87
N GLU A 11 22.27 -24.57 4.24
CA GLU A 11 23.66 -24.66 4.72
C GLU A 11 23.65 -25.23 6.15
N ARG A 12 24.03 -26.49 6.29
CA ARG A 12 24.15 -27.19 7.59
C ARG A 12 25.53 -26.95 8.16
N ILE A 13 25.57 -26.83 9.50
CA ILE A 13 26.84 -26.88 10.23
C ILE A 13 27.38 -28.32 10.12
N ASP A 14 28.70 -28.44 9.98
CA ASP A 14 29.36 -29.75 10.01
C ASP A 14 28.97 -30.50 11.30
N PRO A 15 28.56 -31.79 11.20
CA PRO A 15 28.14 -32.55 12.37
C PRO A 15 29.20 -32.66 13.45
N ASP A 16 30.47 -32.79 13.09
CA ASP A 16 31.60 -32.92 14.02
C ASP A 16 31.85 -31.59 14.76
N ASP A 17 31.71 -30.47 14.05
CA ASP A 17 31.78 -29.13 14.64
C ASP A 17 30.61 -28.86 15.61
N LEU A 18 29.40 -29.31 15.25
CA LEU A 18 28.22 -29.19 16.11
C LEU A 18 28.39 -30.03 17.38
N GLU A 19 28.86 -31.29 17.28
CA GLU A 19 29.12 -32.16 18.42
C GLU A 19 30.20 -31.55 19.32
N THR A 20 31.27 -31.04 18.72
CA THR A 20 32.34 -30.36 19.47
C THR A 20 31.83 -29.15 20.22
N ALA A 21 31.00 -28.29 19.60
CA ALA A 21 30.40 -27.12 20.23
C ALA A 21 29.51 -27.52 21.42
N LEU A 22 28.64 -28.54 21.23
CA LEU A 22 27.77 -29.03 22.29
C LEU A 22 28.57 -29.63 23.45
N ARG A 23 29.65 -30.38 23.17
CA ARG A 23 30.56 -30.94 24.20
C ARG A 23 31.25 -29.84 25.00
N VAL A 24 31.74 -28.78 24.36
CA VAL A 24 32.37 -27.63 25.03
C VAL A 24 31.34 -26.90 25.91
N ILE A 25 30.13 -26.66 25.43
CA ILE A 25 29.06 -26.06 26.21
C ILE A 25 28.74 -26.91 27.44
N GLY A 26 28.67 -28.25 27.32
CA GLY A 26 28.44 -29.16 28.46
C GLY A 26 29.56 -29.20 29.50
N GLN A 27 30.77 -28.72 29.18
CA GLN A 27 31.87 -28.61 30.15
C GLN A 27 31.71 -27.39 31.08
N LEU A 28 30.89 -26.39 30.71
CA LEU A 28 30.71 -25.17 31.52
C LEU A 28 30.13 -25.44 32.90
N ASP A 29 29.29 -26.46 33.03
CA ASP A 29 28.68 -26.82 34.33
C ASP A 29 29.72 -27.25 35.36
N ARG A 30 30.95 -27.57 34.91
CA ARG A 30 32.07 -27.99 35.78
C ARG A 30 33.01 -26.84 36.17
N LEU A 31 32.83 -25.68 35.53
CA LEU A 31 33.67 -24.50 35.74
C LEU A 31 32.97 -23.49 36.64
N PRO A 32 33.73 -22.76 37.49
CA PRO A 32 33.16 -21.62 38.21
C PRO A 32 32.53 -20.59 37.24
N ALA A 33 31.49 -19.92 37.70
CA ALA A 33 30.77 -18.94 36.84
C ALA A 33 31.67 -17.80 36.38
N GLU A 34 32.66 -17.43 37.20
CA GLU A 34 33.62 -16.35 36.94
C GLU A 34 34.82 -16.82 36.09
N HIS A 35 34.89 -18.10 35.74
CA HIS A 35 36.00 -18.58 34.93
C HIS A 35 36.02 -17.87 33.57
N PRO A 36 37.16 -17.38 33.08
CA PRO A 36 37.24 -16.60 31.82
C PRO A 36 36.54 -17.28 30.62
N ASP A 37 36.70 -18.60 30.47
CA ASP A 37 36.06 -19.35 29.39
C ASP A 37 34.55 -19.43 29.56
N SER A 38 34.05 -19.60 30.80
CA SER A 38 32.62 -19.55 31.09
C SER A 38 32.01 -18.19 30.73
N VAL A 39 32.65 -17.10 31.13
CA VAL A 39 32.21 -15.74 30.81
C VAL A 39 32.21 -15.51 29.29
N THR A 40 33.24 -15.95 28.56
CA THR A 40 33.36 -15.79 27.11
C THR A 40 32.22 -16.52 26.40
N ILE A 41 31.95 -17.77 26.77
CA ILE A 41 30.90 -18.57 26.09
C ILE A 41 29.50 -18.04 26.45
N GLN A 42 29.28 -17.62 27.72
CA GLN A 42 28.02 -17.01 28.14
C GLN A 42 27.73 -15.72 27.36
N GLN A 43 28.72 -14.85 27.14
CA GLN A 43 28.57 -13.64 26.33
C GLN A 43 28.27 -13.96 24.89
N ALA A 44 28.94 -14.93 24.29
CA ALA A 44 28.69 -15.40 22.92
C ALA A 44 27.27 -15.98 22.77
N ALA A 45 26.85 -16.83 23.70
CA ALA A 45 25.51 -17.41 23.72
C ALA A 45 24.40 -16.34 23.90
N ALA A 46 24.61 -15.38 24.76
CA ALA A 46 23.69 -14.26 24.95
C ALA A 46 23.61 -13.39 23.71
N GLY A 47 24.73 -13.14 23.05
CA GLY A 47 24.80 -12.45 21.76
C GLY A 47 24.03 -13.18 20.67
N LEU A 48 24.23 -14.48 20.54
CA LEU A 48 23.51 -15.33 19.60
C LEU A 48 22.00 -15.33 19.86
N TYR A 49 21.59 -15.53 21.10
CA TYR A 49 20.18 -15.50 21.49
C TYR A 49 19.50 -14.17 21.11
N LYS A 50 20.15 -13.04 21.46
CA LYS A 50 19.64 -11.69 21.09
C LYS A 50 19.51 -11.53 19.57
N SER A 51 20.50 -11.99 18.81
CA SER A 51 20.49 -11.89 17.34
C SER A 51 19.38 -12.75 16.70
N VAL A 52 19.18 -13.98 17.18
CA VAL A 52 18.10 -14.88 16.74
C VAL A 52 16.72 -14.27 17.06
N LYS A 53 16.53 -13.77 18.28
CA LYS A 53 15.29 -13.10 18.69
C LYS A 53 14.98 -11.89 17.82
N LYS A 54 16.00 -11.06 17.52
CA LYS A 54 15.86 -9.90 16.62
C LYS A 54 15.48 -10.33 15.21
N ARG A 55 16.14 -11.35 14.63
CA ARG A 55 15.82 -11.88 13.30
C ARG A 55 14.38 -12.40 13.24
N ARG A 56 13.93 -13.20 14.19
CA ARG A 56 12.55 -13.71 14.26
C ARG A 56 11.52 -12.58 14.31
N LYS A 57 11.78 -11.52 15.09
CA LYS A 57 10.91 -10.34 15.18
C LYS A 57 10.84 -9.61 13.82
N LEU A 58 11.98 -9.40 13.17
CA LEU A 58 12.03 -8.75 11.86
C LEU A 58 11.32 -9.58 10.79
N GLU A 59 11.52 -10.89 10.79
CA GLU A 59 10.87 -11.81 9.86
C GLU A 59 9.35 -11.78 10.02
N LYS A 60 8.85 -11.89 11.27
CA LYS A 60 7.42 -11.76 11.55
C LYS A 60 6.85 -10.42 11.06
N ARG A 61 7.57 -9.32 11.33
CA ARG A 61 7.15 -8.00 10.85
C ARG A 61 7.13 -7.92 9.33
N ARG A 62 8.12 -8.50 8.66
CA ARG A 62 8.17 -8.55 7.18
C ARG A 62 6.95 -9.28 6.62
N GLN A 63 6.61 -10.44 7.15
CA GLN A 63 5.45 -11.23 6.72
C GLN A 63 4.14 -10.44 6.87
N VAL A 64 3.96 -9.72 7.98
CA VAL A 64 2.79 -8.85 8.18
C VAL A 64 2.74 -7.74 7.13
N LEU A 65 3.86 -7.05 6.89
CA LEU A 65 3.93 -5.96 5.91
C LEU A 65 3.69 -6.47 4.47
N GLU A 66 4.24 -7.61 4.11
CA GLU A 66 4.04 -8.23 2.79
C GLU A 66 2.57 -8.60 2.59
N HIS A 67 1.94 -9.26 3.55
CA HIS A 67 0.52 -9.60 3.51
C HIS A 67 -0.37 -8.35 3.35
N ASP A 68 -0.15 -7.32 4.16
CA ASP A 68 -0.97 -6.10 4.13
C ASP A 68 -0.73 -5.28 2.85
N ALA A 69 0.50 -5.34 2.31
CA ALA A 69 0.83 -4.73 1.02
C ALA A 69 0.14 -5.45 -0.16
N GLU A 70 0.08 -6.78 -0.15
CA GLU A 70 -0.63 -7.57 -1.17
C GLU A 70 -2.12 -7.23 -1.20
N ILE A 71 -2.78 -7.15 -0.03
CA ILE A 71 -4.19 -6.75 0.06
C ILE A 71 -4.37 -5.33 -0.49
N THR A 72 -3.50 -4.40 -0.10
CA THR A 72 -3.53 -3.02 -0.57
C THR A 72 -3.38 -2.95 -2.09
N ALA A 73 -2.46 -3.71 -2.67
CA ALA A 73 -2.20 -3.73 -4.11
C ALA A 73 -3.38 -4.28 -4.95
N ARG A 74 -4.31 -5.03 -4.34
CA ARG A 74 -5.53 -5.50 -5.03
C ARG A 74 -6.57 -4.41 -5.21
N THR A 75 -6.48 -3.31 -4.48
CA THR A 75 -7.47 -2.21 -4.55
C THR A 75 -7.28 -1.36 -5.79
N ALA A 76 -8.36 -0.79 -6.32
CA ALA A 76 -8.32 0.06 -7.51
C ALA A 76 -7.38 1.27 -7.33
N THR A 77 -7.41 1.91 -6.15
CA THR A 77 -6.62 3.12 -5.86
C THR A 77 -5.15 2.86 -5.50
N ALA A 78 -4.74 1.60 -5.32
CA ALA A 78 -3.35 1.25 -5.03
C ALA A 78 -2.80 0.14 -5.95
N ALA A 79 -3.52 -0.23 -6.99
CA ALA A 79 -3.08 -1.24 -7.94
C ALA A 79 -1.72 -0.89 -8.56
N PRO A 80 -0.77 -1.83 -8.64
CA PRO A 80 0.48 -1.62 -9.35
C PRO A 80 0.21 -1.26 -10.83
N GLY A 81 0.89 -0.24 -11.33
CA GLY A 81 0.74 0.19 -12.72
C GLY A 81 -0.56 0.91 -13.05
N ARG A 82 -1.37 1.30 -12.04
CA ARG A 82 -2.54 2.12 -12.29
C ARG A 82 -2.16 3.43 -13.00
N ILE A 83 -3.00 3.87 -13.91
CA ILE A 83 -2.87 5.18 -14.55
C ILE A 83 -3.66 6.18 -13.70
N ASP A 84 -2.99 7.22 -13.21
CA ASP A 84 -3.61 8.28 -12.38
C ASP A 84 -4.35 9.34 -13.21
N ASP A 85 -4.57 9.11 -14.49
CA ASP A 85 -5.26 10.04 -15.39
C ASP A 85 -6.58 9.45 -15.91
N GLU A 86 -7.62 9.48 -15.07
CA GLU A 86 -8.98 9.05 -15.45
C GLU A 86 -9.58 9.90 -16.60
N THR A 87 -8.94 11.02 -16.98
CA THR A 87 -9.39 11.84 -18.09
C THR A 87 -9.13 11.22 -19.46
N GLU A 88 -8.36 10.14 -19.51
CA GLU A 88 -8.18 9.32 -20.71
C GLU A 88 -9.25 8.21 -20.84
N GLY A 89 -10.27 8.23 -19.98
CA GLY A 89 -11.37 7.24 -20.01
C GLY A 89 -11.00 5.87 -19.44
N LEU A 90 -9.81 5.73 -18.85
CA LEU A 90 -9.38 4.48 -18.23
C LEU A 90 -9.87 4.41 -16.76
N PRO A 91 -10.80 3.51 -16.44
CA PRO A 91 -11.28 3.38 -15.07
C PRO A 91 -10.20 2.74 -14.18
N LEU A 92 -10.14 3.17 -12.92
CA LEU A 92 -9.37 2.44 -11.90
C LEU A 92 -10.05 1.11 -11.60
N VAL A 93 -9.32 0.02 -11.79
CA VAL A 93 -9.85 -1.34 -11.65
C VAL A 93 -9.20 -2.04 -10.45
N SER A 94 -10.04 -2.69 -9.64
CA SER A 94 -9.60 -3.60 -8.57
C SER A 94 -9.38 -5.00 -9.14
N SER A 95 -8.36 -5.70 -8.66
CA SER A 95 -8.20 -7.13 -8.91
C SER A 95 -8.96 -8.01 -7.89
N ALA A 96 -9.60 -7.41 -6.89
CA ALA A 96 -10.44 -8.12 -5.93
C ALA A 96 -11.73 -8.62 -6.60
N LYS A 97 -12.16 -9.85 -6.26
CA LYS A 97 -13.37 -10.47 -6.82
C LYS A 97 -14.69 -9.98 -6.22
N GLY A 98 -14.67 -9.00 -5.32
CA GLY A 98 -15.86 -8.50 -4.63
C GLY A 98 -15.65 -7.10 -4.07
N ALA A 99 -16.54 -6.67 -3.18
CA ALA A 99 -16.49 -5.35 -2.57
C ALA A 99 -15.30 -5.16 -1.59
N ILE A 100 -14.68 -6.25 -1.13
CA ILE A 100 -13.59 -6.27 -0.16
C ILE A 100 -12.34 -6.86 -0.79
N ALA A 101 -11.23 -6.14 -0.68
CA ALA A 101 -9.92 -6.61 -1.16
C ALA A 101 -9.28 -7.64 -0.22
N GLY A 102 -9.56 -7.54 1.07
CA GLY A 102 -9.06 -8.46 2.09
C GLY A 102 -9.09 -7.85 3.49
N THR A 103 -8.46 -8.57 4.43
CA THR A 103 -8.37 -8.15 5.83
C THR A 103 -6.91 -7.99 6.24
N LEU A 104 -6.52 -6.81 6.70
CA LEU A 104 -5.18 -6.50 7.19
C LEU A 104 -4.91 -7.24 8.51
N ILE A 105 -3.68 -7.66 8.70
CA ILE A 105 -3.22 -8.19 9.99
C ILE A 105 -3.08 -7.03 11.01
N GLU A 106 -2.47 -5.91 10.58
CA GLU A 106 -2.38 -4.70 11.42
C GLU A 106 -3.47 -3.70 11.05
N ALA A 107 -4.16 -3.17 12.09
CA ALA A 107 -5.17 -2.14 11.88
C ALA A 107 -4.56 -0.88 11.25
N ARG A 108 -5.27 -0.31 10.28
CA ARG A 108 -4.93 0.96 9.65
C ARG A 108 -5.92 2.04 10.09
N ALA A 109 -5.44 3.26 10.34
CA ALA A 109 -6.31 4.40 10.61
C ALA A 109 -6.98 4.89 9.31
N CYS A 110 -8.30 5.04 9.33
CA CYS A 110 -9.06 5.58 8.21
C CYS A 110 -8.62 7.01 7.89
N TYR A 111 -8.44 7.34 6.61
CA TYR A 111 -8.02 8.67 6.19
C TYR A 111 -9.05 9.77 6.56
N ILE A 112 -10.33 9.44 6.56
CA ILE A 112 -11.42 10.40 6.86
C ILE A 112 -11.71 10.46 8.36
N CYS A 113 -12.22 9.38 8.97
CA CYS A 113 -12.70 9.38 10.35
C CYS A 113 -11.65 9.02 11.41
N LYS A 114 -10.45 8.62 10.99
CA LYS A 114 -9.31 8.22 11.83
C LYS A 114 -9.54 6.95 12.66
N GLN A 115 -10.71 6.32 12.58
CA GLN A 115 -10.98 5.06 13.26
C GLN A 115 -10.12 3.93 12.67
N PRO A 116 -9.63 3.01 13.51
CA PRO A 116 -8.87 1.85 13.05
C PRO A 116 -9.78 0.89 12.28
N PHE A 117 -9.25 0.28 11.21
CA PHE A 117 -9.95 -0.75 10.45
C PHE A 117 -8.99 -1.82 9.95
N HIS A 118 -9.51 -3.02 9.72
CA HIS A 118 -8.80 -4.14 9.13
C HIS A 118 -9.34 -4.50 7.74
N GLN A 119 -10.66 -4.40 7.54
CA GLN A 119 -11.32 -4.77 6.30
C GLN A 119 -11.12 -3.68 5.25
N VAL A 120 -10.49 -4.02 4.13
CA VAL A 120 -10.11 -3.09 3.07
C VAL A 120 -11.12 -3.16 1.94
N ASP A 121 -11.72 -2.02 1.61
CA ASP A 121 -12.60 -1.86 0.46
C ASP A 121 -11.85 -2.13 -0.86
N ALA A 122 -12.50 -2.77 -1.84
CA ALA A 122 -11.87 -3.12 -3.11
C ALA A 122 -11.44 -1.91 -3.94
N PHE A 123 -12.03 -0.75 -3.72
CA PHE A 123 -11.66 0.49 -4.41
C PHE A 123 -10.76 1.37 -3.53
N TYR A 124 -11.19 1.70 -2.31
CA TYR A 124 -10.57 2.69 -1.43
C TYR A 124 -9.65 2.05 -0.38
N HIS A 125 -8.37 1.92 -0.66
CA HIS A 125 -7.42 1.27 0.26
C HIS A 125 -7.16 2.01 1.58
N GLN A 126 -7.56 3.28 1.72
CA GLN A 126 -7.31 4.11 2.92
C GLN A 126 -8.59 4.43 3.72
N LEU A 127 -9.73 3.88 3.34
CA LEU A 127 -10.99 4.15 4.01
C LEU A 127 -11.48 2.92 4.77
N CYS A 128 -12.06 3.15 5.96
CA CYS A 128 -12.84 2.11 6.64
C CYS A 128 -14.12 1.79 5.85
N PRO A 129 -14.77 0.63 6.08
CA PRO A 129 -15.95 0.22 5.34
C PRO A 129 -17.05 1.28 5.26
N ASP A 130 -17.35 1.96 6.38
CA ASP A 130 -18.41 2.98 6.44
C ASP A 130 -18.06 4.21 5.59
N CYS A 131 -16.81 4.70 5.69
CA CYS A 131 -16.34 5.81 4.89
C CYS A 131 -16.24 5.44 3.40
N ALA A 132 -15.87 4.21 3.08
CA ALA A 132 -15.85 3.70 1.71
C ALA A 132 -17.28 3.65 1.14
N ALA A 133 -18.24 3.06 1.85
CA ALA A 133 -19.65 3.01 1.44
C ALA A 133 -20.23 4.40 1.20
N PHE A 134 -19.95 5.35 2.10
CA PHE A 134 -20.37 6.75 1.94
C PHE A 134 -19.78 7.40 0.67
N ASN A 135 -18.51 7.12 0.35
CA ASN A 135 -17.88 7.67 -0.85
C ASN A 135 -18.36 6.96 -2.12
N HIS A 136 -18.58 5.64 -2.09
CA HIS A 136 -19.21 4.91 -3.20
C HIS A 136 -20.58 5.49 -3.57
N ALA A 137 -21.45 5.71 -2.60
CA ALA A 137 -22.78 6.27 -2.82
C ALA A 137 -22.76 7.67 -3.48
N ARG A 138 -21.64 8.40 -3.36
CA ARG A 138 -21.48 9.75 -3.92
C ARG A 138 -20.63 9.80 -5.17
N ARG A 139 -19.84 8.76 -5.43
CA ARG A 139 -18.90 8.74 -6.56
C ARG A 139 -19.61 8.99 -7.89
N ASP A 140 -20.75 8.36 -8.07
CA ASP A 140 -21.54 8.42 -9.31
C ASP A 140 -22.81 9.26 -9.17
N ALA A 141 -22.95 9.99 -8.04
CA ALA A 141 -24.09 10.90 -7.84
C ALA A 141 -24.10 11.96 -8.93
N ARG A 142 -25.26 12.20 -9.51
CA ARG A 142 -25.51 13.19 -10.57
C ARG A 142 -26.48 14.24 -10.07
N THR A 143 -26.41 15.42 -10.68
CA THR A 143 -27.35 16.50 -10.41
C THR A 143 -27.65 17.25 -11.72
N ASP A 144 -28.85 17.82 -11.83
CA ASP A 144 -29.20 18.65 -12.97
C ASP A 144 -28.67 20.08 -12.75
N LEU A 145 -27.73 20.49 -13.60
CA LEU A 145 -27.16 21.83 -13.64
C LEU A 145 -27.59 22.62 -14.87
N THR A 146 -28.65 22.20 -15.57
CA THR A 146 -29.19 22.91 -16.73
C THR A 146 -29.49 24.37 -16.39
N GLY A 147 -29.00 25.28 -17.22
CA GLY A 147 -29.12 26.72 -17.01
C GLY A 147 -28.19 27.32 -15.95
N LYS A 148 -27.33 26.53 -15.33
CA LYS A 148 -26.28 27.02 -14.42
C LYS A 148 -24.99 27.31 -15.20
N ARG A 149 -24.29 28.36 -14.77
CA ARG A 149 -22.97 28.72 -15.31
C ARG A 149 -21.88 28.38 -14.32
N ALA A 150 -20.86 27.70 -14.79
CA ALA A 150 -19.69 27.33 -14.00
C ALA A 150 -18.42 27.97 -14.58
N LEU A 151 -17.59 28.58 -13.72
CA LEU A 151 -16.24 29.02 -14.07
C LEU A 151 -15.23 28.18 -13.30
N LEU A 152 -14.41 27.44 -14.03
CA LEU A 152 -13.38 26.61 -13.46
C LEU A 152 -12.00 27.11 -13.87
N THR A 153 -11.19 27.50 -12.87
CA THR A 153 -9.79 27.87 -13.10
C THR A 153 -8.94 26.61 -13.30
N GLY A 154 -8.28 26.51 -14.46
CA GLY A 154 -7.66 25.29 -14.92
C GLY A 154 -8.61 24.48 -15.81
N GLY A 155 -8.71 23.19 -15.63
CA GLY A 155 -9.70 22.34 -16.33
C GLY A 155 -9.19 21.61 -17.56
N ARG A 156 -7.98 21.86 -18.03
CA ARG A 156 -7.45 21.21 -19.23
C ARG A 156 -7.06 19.73 -19.05
N ALA A 157 -6.56 19.35 -17.88
CA ALA A 157 -6.01 18.03 -17.61
C ALA A 157 -6.19 17.62 -16.15
N LYS A 158 -6.05 16.33 -15.88
CA LYS A 158 -6.09 15.73 -14.54
C LYS A 158 -7.36 16.13 -13.77
N ILE A 159 -7.23 16.44 -12.47
CA ILE A 159 -8.35 16.78 -11.58
C ILE A 159 -9.24 17.89 -12.17
N GLY A 160 -8.65 18.94 -12.74
CA GLY A 160 -9.41 20.03 -13.34
C GLY A 160 -10.26 19.58 -14.53
N MET A 161 -9.73 18.75 -15.42
CA MET A 161 -10.50 18.20 -16.55
C MET A 161 -11.62 17.28 -16.04
N TYR A 162 -11.36 16.46 -15.03
CA TYR A 162 -12.37 15.60 -14.44
C TYR A 162 -13.55 16.40 -13.84
N ILE A 163 -13.25 17.50 -13.14
CA ILE A 163 -14.27 18.41 -12.62
C ILE A 163 -15.06 19.05 -13.78
N ALA A 164 -14.38 19.53 -14.81
CA ALA A 164 -15.03 20.15 -15.98
C ALA A 164 -15.98 19.18 -16.68
N LEU A 165 -15.52 17.93 -16.94
CA LEU A 165 -16.35 16.88 -17.54
C LEU A 165 -17.58 16.58 -16.70
N ARG A 166 -17.42 16.56 -15.36
CA ARG A 166 -18.55 16.34 -14.46
C ARG A 166 -19.60 17.45 -14.57
N LEU A 167 -19.16 18.70 -14.57
CA LEU A 167 -20.05 19.86 -14.73
C LEU A 167 -20.77 19.87 -16.09
N LEU A 168 -20.05 19.57 -17.17
CA LEU A 168 -20.62 19.48 -18.52
C LEU A 168 -21.66 18.36 -18.62
N ARG A 169 -21.32 17.16 -18.15
CA ARG A 169 -22.21 15.99 -18.13
C ARG A 169 -23.46 16.19 -17.26
N ASP A 170 -23.38 17.08 -16.28
CA ASP A 170 -24.51 17.48 -15.44
C ASP A 170 -25.29 18.66 -16.03
N GLY A 171 -24.94 19.15 -17.23
CA GLY A 171 -25.69 20.13 -18.02
C GLY A 171 -25.33 21.60 -17.75
N ALA A 172 -24.22 21.88 -17.04
CA ALA A 172 -23.76 23.24 -16.80
C ALA A 172 -23.10 23.86 -18.04
N ASP A 173 -23.38 25.15 -18.29
CA ASP A 173 -22.60 25.99 -19.20
C ASP A 173 -21.23 26.29 -18.55
N THR A 174 -20.22 25.55 -18.95
CA THR A 174 -18.92 25.51 -18.25
C THR A 174 -17.82 26.25 -18.99
N THR A 175 -17.30 27.30 -18.38
CA THR A 175 -16.11 28.02 -18.84
C THR A 175 -14.87 27.56 -18.08
N ILE A 176 -13.82 27.11 -18.78
CA ILE A 176 -12.54 26.79 -18.18
C ILE A 176 -11.47 27.81 -18.55
N THR A 177 -10.55 28.11 -17.63
CA THR A 177 -9.35 28.90 -17.95
C THR A 177 -8.17 27.96 -18.20
N THR A 178 -7.32 28.27 -19.17
CA THR A 178 -6.10 27.49 -19.43
C THR A 178 -5.09 28.31 -20.23
N ARG A 179 -3.79 28.00 -20.06
CA ARG A 179 -2.70 28.54 -20.88
C ARG A 179 -2.60 27.85 -22.25
N PHE A 180 -3.32 26.74 -22.47
CA PHE A 180 -3.27 25.91 -23.68
C PHE A 180 -4.66 25.61 -24.21
N PRO A 181 -5.39 26.61 -24.76
CA PRO A 181 -6.78 26.46 -25.17
C PRO A 181 -6.99 25.43 -26.27
N ASN A 182 -6.09 25.37 -27.27
CA ASN A 182 -6.20 24.41 -28.36
C ASN A 182 -6.05 22.95 -27.88
N ASP A 183 -5.16 22.72 -26.91
CA ASP A 183 -5.00 21.39 -26.31
C ASP A 183 -6.22 21.01 -25.47
N ALA A 184 -6.81 21.98 -24.74
CA ALA A 184 -8.06 21.73 -24.02
C ALA A 184 -9.17 21.29 -24.98
N VAL A 185 -9.44 22.06 -26.04
CA VAL A 185 -10.47 21.73 -27.03
C VAL A 185 -10.24 20.32 -27.62
N ARG A 186 -8.99 20.00 -27.99
CA ARG A 186 -8.64 18.68 -28.52
C ARG A 186 -8.98 17.56 -27.55
N ARG A 187 -8.64 17.71 -26.25
CA ARG A 187 -8.90 16.71 -25.20
C ARG A 187 -10.38 16.50 -24.97
N PHE A 188 -11.15 17.57 -24.86
CA PHE A 188 -12.60 17.48 -24.67
C PHE A 188 -13.31 16.85 -25.86
N ARG A 189 -12.93 17.21 -27.10
CA ARG A 189 -13.46 16.60 -28.32
C ARG A 189 -13.10 15.13 -28.50
N ALA A 190 -12.04 14.67 -27.86
CA ALA A 190 -11.64 13.26 -27.91
C ALA A 190 -12.42 12.37 -26.92
N MET A 191 -13.32 12.93 -26.12
CA MET A 191 -14.20 12.15 -25.25
C MET A 191 -15.31 11.52 -26.08
N ASP A 192 -15.62 10.24 -25.81
CA ASP A 192 -16.65 9.47 -26.53
C ASP A 192 -18.04 10.09 -26.45
N ASP A 193 -18.30 10.85 -25.38
CA ASP A 193 -19.57 11.52 -25.11
C ASP A 193 -19.56 13.05 -25.39
N SER A 194 -18.56 13.53 -26.16
CA SER A 194 -18.37 14.97 -26.42
C SER A 194 -19.54 15.64 -27.13
N ASP A 195 -20.34 14.89 -27.88
CA ASP A 195 -21.52 15.39 -28.58
C ASP A 195 -22.77 15.54 -27.68
N ALA A 196 -22.71 15.06 -26.45
CA ALA A 196 -23.84 15.06 -25.51
C ALA A 196 -23.85 16.28 -24.56
N TRP A 197 -22.83 17.12 -24.58
CA TRP A 197 -22.66 18.26 -23.68
C TRP A 197 -21.93 19.46 -24.32
#